data_fd1ea18b67d8a30a02d92b2299e4c1ca
#
_entry.id   fd1ea18b67d8a30a02d92b2299e4c1ca
#
_cell.length_a   1.000
_cell.length_b   1.000
_cell.length_c   1.000
_cell.angle_alpha   90.00
_cell.angle_beta   90.00
_cell.angle_gamma   90.00
#
_symmetry.space_group_name_H-M   'P 1'
#
loop_
_entity.id
_entity.type
_entity.pdbx_description
1 polymer ?
#
loop_
_entity_poly.entity_id
_entity_poly.type
_entity_poly.pdbx_seq_one_letter_code
_entity_poly.pdbx_strand_id
1 'polypeptide(L)'
;MAGNKSSDFSHLPLATNKAMECALTGSELLSCTYLNKGSAFTEEERDEFELVGLLPSNVQTLDEQVKRAYAQFSTRPDNLAKNTFMTSLKEQNEVLYYRLIQDHLKEMFPIIYTPTEGEAISKYSSLFRRPEGCFLNVNEPEKVEQSMSQWGGPDDIDLIVVSDGEQILGIGDQGVGGILISIAKLAIYTLCAGIHPHRTLPVVLDTGTNNEDFLKDDIYLGLRQERVRGEKYDKLVDTFVKTARKQYPNAYIHFEDFGLPNARRILDEYTPKIACFNDDVQGTGCVTLA
;
A
#
# COMPACT_ATOMS: atom_id res chain seq x y z
N MET A 1 -0.49 -38.94 -12.41
CA MET A 1 -1.68 -38.38 -11.72
C MET A 1 -1.20 -37.83 -10.39
N ALA A 2 -0.84 -36.53 -10.37
CA ALA A 2 -0.50 -35.85 -9.14
C ALA A 2 -1.82 -35.25 -8.59
N GLY A 3 -2.28 -35.81 -7.47
CA GLY A 3 -3.48 -35.34 -6.80
C GLY A 3 -3.32 -33.88 -6.37
N ASN A 4 -4.22 -33.06 -6.86
CA ASN A 4 -4.40 -31.69 -6.45
C ASN A 4 -4.80 -31.70 -4.96
N LYS A 5 -3.84 -31.50 -4.06
CA LYS A 5 -4.16 -31.24 -2.66
C LYS A 5 -4.79 -29.85 -2.65
N SER A 6 -6.12 -29.78 -2.59
CA SER A 6 -6.83 -28.54 -2.26
C SER A 6 -6.16 -27.98 -1.01
N SER A 7 -5.70 -26.73 -1.07
CA SER A 7 -5.06 -26.09 0.07
C SER A 7 -6.03 -26.13 1.25
N ASP A 8 -5.55 -26.60 2.41
CA ASP A 8 -6.32 -26.74 3.66
C ASP A 8 -6.78 -25.40 4.26
N PHE A 9 -6.66 -24.30 3.48
CA PHE A 9 -6.94 -22.92 3.87
C PHE A 9 -8.28 -22.38 3.36
N SER A 10 -9.12 -23.23 2.76
CA SER A 10 -10.43 -22.84 2.21
C SER A 10 -11.41 -22.25 3.24
N HIS A 11 -11.12 -22.42 4.53
CA HIS A 11 -11.89 -21.88 5.65
C HIS A 11 -11.48 -20.44 6.02
N LEU A 12 -10.35 -19.95 5.49
CA LEU A 12 -9.90 -18.57 5.77
C LEU A 12 -10.70 -17.56 4.93
N PRO A 13 -11.04 -16.40 5.50
CA PRO A 13 -11.82 -15.36 4.80
C PRO A 13 -11.20 -14.90 3.47
N LEU A 14 -9.88 -15.04 3.34
CA LEU A 14 -9.10 -14.63 2.17
C LEU A 14 -8.88 -15.75 1.14
N ALA A 15 -9.32 -16.98 1.43
CA ALA A 15 -9.19 -18.10 0.48
C ALA A 15 -10.22 -17.93 -0.64
N THR A 16 -9.80 -17.43 -1.78
CA THR A 16 -10.63 -17.35 -2.99
C THR A 16 -10.45 -18.60 -3.84
N ASN A 17 -11.17 -19.67 -3.50
CA ASN A 17 -11.24 -20.90 -4.31
C ASN A 17 -12.36 -20.86 -5.36
N LYS A 18 -13.04 -19.74 -5.52
CA LYS A 18 -14.18 -19.58 -6.44
C LYS A 18 -13.80 -18.66 -7.60
N ALA A 19 -14.44 -18.90 -8.73
CA ALA A 19 -14.41 -17.92 -9.83
C ALA A 19 -14.91 -16.56 -9.30
N MET A 20 -14.22 -15.50 -9.68
CA MET A 20 -14.61 -14.14 -9.33
C MET A 20 -15.57 -13.64 -10.41
N GLU A 21 -16.74 -13.18 -9.99
CA GLU A 21 -17.67 -12.51 -10.90
C GLU A 21 -17.12 -11.13 -11.26
N CYS A 22 -17.05 -10.83 -12.56
CA CYS A 22 -16.57 -9.56 -13.07
C CYS A 22 -17.58 -9.00 -14.07
N ALA A 23 -18.05 -7.78 -13.80
CA ALA A 23 -18.94 -7.06 -14.68
C ALA A 23 -18.21 -6.10 -15.65
N LEU A 24 -16.87 -5.96 -15.51
CA LEU A 24 -16.07 -5.08 -16.35
C LEU A 24 -15.73 -5.77 -17.66
N THR A 25 -15.77 -5.01 -18.78
CA THR A 25 -15.38 -5.47 -20.11
C THR A 25 -14.45 -4.46 -20.79
N GLY A 26 -13.85 -4.84 -21.89
CA GLY A 26 -13.07 -3.97 -22.75
C GLY A 26 -11.92 -3.23 -22.01
N SER A 27 -11.79 -1.95 -22.32
CA SER A 27 -10.73 -1.10 -21.73
C SER A 27 -10.91 -0.86 -20.23
N GLU A 28 -12.13 -0.95 -19.70
CA GLU A 28 -12.37 -0.80 -18.27
C GLU A 28 -11.77 -1.96 -17.48
N LEU A 29 -11.92 -3.20 -17.98
CA LEU A 29 -11.29 -4.37 -17.39
C LEU A 29 -9.75 -4.29 -17.46
N LEU A 30 -9.19 -3.85 -18.59
CA LEU A 30 -7.74 -3.67 -18.73
C LEU A 30 -7.18 -2.53 -17.85
N SER A 31 -8.04 -1.61 -17.41
CA SER A 31 -7.67 -0.54 -16.47
C SER A 31 -7.81 -0.92 -15.00
N CYS A 32 -8.45 -2.05 -14.71
CA CYS A 32 -8.59 -2.58 -13.36
C CYS A 32 -7.36 -3.43 -13.00
N THR A 33 -6.43 -2.87 -12.25
CA THR A 33 -5.12 -3.47 -11.94
C THR A 33 -5.20 -4.87 -11.33
N TYR A 34 -6.23 -5.12 -10.55
CA TYR A 34 -6.46 -6.37 -9.83
C TYR A 34 -7.02 -7.47 -10.73
N LEU A 35 -7.86 -7.12 -11.71
CA LEU A 35 -8.51 -8.08 -12.61
C LEU A 35 -7.78 -8.21 -13.95
N ASN A 36 -6.90 -7.27 -14.26
CA ASN A 36 -6.17 -7.24 -15.51
C ASN A 36 -5.13 -8.37 -15.58
N LYS A 37 -5.40 -9.38 -16.39
CA LYS A 37 -4.44 -10.46 -16.69
C LYS A 37 -3.47 -10.11 -17.83
N GLY A 38 -3.68 -8.98 -18.52
CA GLY A 38 -2.89 -8.58 -19.68
C GLY A 38 -2.92 -9.65 -20.77
N SER A 39 -1.75 -10.03 -21.30
CA SER A 39 -1.63 -11.07 -22.33
C SER A 39 -2.00 -12.48 -21.86
N ALA A 40 -2.31 -12.70 -20.57
CA ALA A 40 -2.74 -14.00 -20.06
C ALA A 40 -4.25 -14.24 -20.11
N PHE A 41 -5.05 -13.27 -20.57
CA PHE A 41 -6.44 -13.57 -20.92
C PHE A 41 -6.48 -14.62 -22.02
N THR A 42 -7.21 -15.73 -21.82
CA THR A 42 -7.40 -16.79 -22.81
C THR A 42 -8.20 -16.30 -23.99
N GLU A 43 -8.23 -17.05 -25.08
CA GLU A 43 -9.03 -16.66 -26.27
C GLU A 43 -10.52 -16.54 -25.90
N GLU A 44 -11.05 -17.50 -25.12
CA GLU A 44 -12.42 -17.49 -24.64
C GLU A 44 -12.72 -16.27 -23.77
N GLU A 45 -11.82 -15.93 -22.84
CA GLU A 45 -11.96 -14.73 -21.99
C GLU A 45 -11.88 -13.44 -22.82
N ARG A 46 -11.06 -13.41 -23.88
CA ARG A 46 -10.97 -12.24 -24.78
C ARG A 46 -12.27 -12.01 -25.55
N ASP A 47 -12.94 -13.08 -25.94
CA ASP A 47 -14.26 -12.98 -26.58
C ASP A 47 -15.33 -12.57 -25.56
N GLU A 48 -15.36 -13.22 -24.40
CA GLU A 48 -16.37 -12.97 -23.36
C GLU A 48 -16.30 -11.56 -22.79
N PHE A 49 -15.09 -11.04 -22.55
CA PHE A 49 -14.87 -9.72 -21.96
C PHE A 49 -14.63 -8.59 -22.97
N GLU A 50 -14.93 -8.81 -24.23
CA GLU A 50 -14.80 -7.81 -25.30
C GLU A 50 -13.35 -7.26 -25.45
N LEU A 51 -12.34 -8.12 -25.30
CA LEU A 51 -10.93 -7.75 -25.38
C LEU A 51 -10.31 -7.96 -26.75
N VAL A 52 -11.06 -8.48 -27.72
CA VAL A 52 -10.58 -8.73 -29.08
C VAL A 52 -10.12 -7.42 -29.73
N GLY A 53 -8.89 -7.41 -30.23
CA GLY A 53 -8.27 -6.21 -30.80
C GLY A 53 -7.63 -5.25 -29.78
N LEU A 54 -7.85 -5.46 -28.47
CA LEU A 54 -7.24 -4.64 -27.40
C LEU A 54 -5.94 -5.25 -26.87
N LEU A 55 -5.69 -6.52 -27.12
CA LEU A 55 -4.49 -7.24 -26.68
C LEU A 55 -3.72 -7.82 -27.89
N PRO A 56 -2.38 -7.94 -27.79
CA PRO A 56 -1.60 -8.70 -28.76
C PRO A 56 -2.09 -10.15 -28.88
N SER A 57 -2.00 -10.75 -30.06
CA SER A 57 -2.61 -12.05 -30.37
C SER A 57 -2.08 -13.21 -29.52
N ASN A 58 -0.80 -13.19 -29.11
CA ASN A 58 -0.22 -14.27 -28.33
C ASN A 58 -0.78 -14.31 -26.91
N VAL A 59 -1.29 -15.47 -26.50
CA VAL A 59 -1.71 -15.75 -25.12
C VAL A 59 -0.51 -16.24 -24.33
N GLN A 60 -0.13 -15.52 -23.31
CA GLN A 60 1.00 -15.86 -22.43
C GLN A 60 0.50 -16.49 -21.12
N THR A 61 1.31 -17.38 -20.58
CA THR A 61 1.17 -17.81 -19.17
C THR A 61 1.65 -16.71 -18.23
N LEU A 62 1.25 -16.79 -16.97
CA LEU A 62 1.77 -15.89 -15.91
C LEU A 62 3.31 -16.01 -15.79
N ASP A 63 3.87 -17.23 -15.89
CA ASP A 63 5.32 -17.44 -15.83
C ASP A 63 6.07 -16.79 -16.99
N GLU A 64 5.49 -16.75 -18.19
CA GLU A 64 6.08 -16.03 -19.33
C GLU A 64 6.01 -14.51 -19.15
N GLN A 65 4.91 -14.01 -18.54
CA GLN A 65 4.82 -12.60 -18.16
C GLN A 65 5.87 -12.23 -17.09
N VAL A 66 6.07 -13.09 -16.07
CA VAL A 66 7.11 -12.91 -15.04
C VAL A 66 8.49 -12.83 -15.69
N LYS A 67 8.85 -13.75 -16.60
CA LYS A 67 10.14 -13.71 -17.32
C LYS A 67 10.33 -12.40 -18.07
N ARG A 68 9.29 -11.91 -18.76
CA ARG A 68 9.33 -10.65 -19.48
C ARG A 68 9.49 -9.44 -18.55
N ALA A 69 8.74 -9.42 -17.45
CA ALA A 69 8.82 -8.36 -16.45
C ALA A 69 10.19 -8.34 -15.75
N TYR A 70 10.74 -9.52 -15.40
CA TYR A 70 12.06 -9.63 -14.79
C TYR A 70 13.17 -9.17 -15.74
N ALA A 71 13.12 -9.54 -17.01
CA ALA A 71 14.06 -9.05 -18.01
C ALA A 71 14.05 -7.52 -18.08
N GLN A 72 12.88 -6.89 -18.09
CA GLN A 72 12.76 -5.44 -18.08
C GLN A 72 13.24 -4.80 -16.77
N PHE A 73 12.92 -5.38 -15.62
CA PHE A 73 13.43 -4.96 -14.31
C PHE A 73 14.96 -4.96 -14.27
N SER A 74 15.58 -6.03 -14.77
CA SER A 74 17.04 -6.21 -14.77
C SER A 74 17.78 -5.21 -15.64
N THR A 75 17.11 -4.56 -16.61
CA THR A 75 17.73 -3.52 -17.44
C THR A 75 17.70 -2.13 -16.81
N ARG A 76 17.04 -1.95 -15.65
CA ARG A 76 16.98 -0.65 -15.01
C ARG A 76 18.33 -0.26 -14.41
N PRO A 77 18.78 1.01 -14.58
CA PRO A 77 20.14 1.42 -14.27
C PRO A 77 20.49 1.42 -12.78
N ASP A 78 19.49 1.64 -11.93
CA ASP A 78 19.66 1.77 -10.48
C ASP A 78 18.41 1.29 -9.71
N ASN A 79 18.52 1.27 -8.39
CA ASN A 79 17.46 0.77 -7.52
C ASN A 79 16.21 1.65 -7.53
N LEU A 80 16.36 2.97 -7.64
CA LEU A 80 15.18 3.87 -7.73
C LEU A 80 14.44 3.67 -9.04
N ALA A 81 15.15 3.48 -10.15
CA ALA A 81 14.53 3.15 -11.43
C ALA A 81 13.85 1.77 -11.41
N LYS A 82 14.43 0.80 -10.69
CA LYS A 82 13.80 -0.50 -10.41
C LYS A 82 12.52 -0.34 -9.58
N ASN A 83 12.55 0.45 -8.50
CA ASN A 83 11.38 0.76 -7.67
C ASN A 83 10.28 1.44 -8.50
N THR A 84 10.64 2.42 -9.33
CA THR A 84 9.68 3.09 -10.23
C THR A 84 9.06 2.12 -11.23
N PHE A 85 9.86 1.20 -11.79
CA PHE A 85 9.33 0.15 -12.66
C PHE A 85 8.35 -0.76 -11.91
N MET A 86 8.68 -1.16 -10.68
CA MET A 86 7.80 -2.02 -9.86
C MET A 86 6.48 -1.31 -9.52
N THR A 87 6.51 -0.02 -9.19
CA THR A 87 5.28 0.78 -8.98
C THR A 87 4.42 0.81 -10.25
N SER A 88 5.03 1.09 -11.41
CA SER A 88 4.31 1.10 -12.69
C SER A 88 3.74 -0.28 -13.05
N LEU A 89 4.44 -1.36 -12.72
CA LEU A 89 3.94 -2.72 -12.93
C LEU A 89 2.72 -3.01 -12.04
N LYS A 90 2.76 -2.61 -10.75
CA LYS A 90 1.61 -2.71 -9.83
C LYS A 90 0.38 -1.97 -10.36
N GLU A 91 0.59 -0.77 -10.90
CA GLU A 91 -0.48 0.06 -11.49
C GLU A 91 -1.08 -0.53 -12.78
N GLN A 92 -0.44 -1.51 -13.40
CA GLN A 92 -0.91 -2.17 -14.62
C GLN A 92 -1.48 -3.56 -14.34
N ASN A 93 -0.77 -4.35 -13.53
CA ASN A 93 -1.13 -5.75 -13.24
C ASN A 93 -0.59 -6.13 -11.85
N GLU A 94 -1.46 -6.05 -10.86
CA GLU A 94 -1.10 -6.28 -9.47
C GLU A 94 -0.73 -7.75 -9.19
N VAL A 95 -1.40 -8.69 -9.84
CA VAL A 95 -1.08 -10.12 -9.70
C VAL A 95 0.34 -10.41 -10.21
N LEU A 96 0.70 -9.86 -11.38
CA LEU A 96 2.04 -9.99 -11.94
C LEU A 96 3.09 -9.32 -11.05
N TYR A 97 2.79 -8.16 -10.46
CA TYR A 97 3.66 -7.48 -9.51
C TYR A 97 4.00 -8.36 -8.31
N TYR A 98 3.00 -8.91 -7.62
CA TYR A 98 3.23 -9.76 -6.46
C TYR A 98 3.91 -11.08 -6.83
N ARG A 99 3.53 -11.70 -7.95
CA ARG A 99 4.16 -12.95 -8.41
C ARG A 99 5.63 -12.74 -8.77
N LEU A 100 5.97 -11.65 -9.45
CA LEU A 100 7.36 -11.32 -9.78
C LEU A 100 8.21 -11.17 -8.51
N ILE A 101 7.68 -10.49 -7.48
CA ILE A 101 8.40 -10.33 -6.21
C ILE A 101 8.56 -11.68 -5.49
N GLN A 102 7.51 -12.52 -5.44
CA GLN A 102 7.59 -13.84 -4.81
C GLN A 102 8.68 -14.71 -5.44
N ASP A 103 8.79 -14.71 -6.76
CA ASP A 103 9.79 -15.51 -7.49
C ASP A 103 11.21 -14.95 -7.29
N HIS A 104 11.36 -13.66 -6.96
CA HIS A 104 12.65 -12.96 -6.78
C HIS A 104 12.74 -12.21 -5.44
N LEU A 105 12.09 -12.71 -4.39
CA LEU A 105 11.86 -12.00 -3.12
C LEU A 105 13.14 -11.42 -2.52
N LYS A 106 14.21 -12.22 -2.44
CA LYS A 106 15.49 -11.80 -1.83
C LYS A 106 16.13 -10.61 -2.55
N GLU A 107 16.03 -10.56 -3.88
CA GLU A 107 16.56 -9.47 -4.69
C GLU A 107 15.67 -8.23 -4.62
N MET A 108 14.35 -8.43 -4.69
CA MET A 108 13.40 -7.34 -4.85
C MET A 108 12.96 -6.70 -3.53
N PHE A 109 13.09 -7.41 -2.40
CA PHE A 109 12.71 -6.88 -1.10
C PHE A 109 13.37 -5.53 -0.78
N PRO A 110 14.70 -5.34 -0.92
CA PRO A 110 15.34 -4.06 -0.69
C PRO A 110 15.00 -2.98 -1.75
N ILE A 111 14.31 -3.36 -2.82
CA ILE A 111 13.84 -2.42 -3.85
C ILE A 111 12.45 -1.88 -3.53
N ILE A 112 11.55 -2.76 -3.06
CA ILE A 112 10.16 -2.39 -2.73
C ILE A 112 9.99 -1.91 -1.29
N TYR A 113 11.05 -2.03 -0.48
CA TYR A 113 11.14 -1.56 0.89
C TYR A 113 12.49 -0.88 1.13
N THR A 114 12.94 -0.81 2.40
CA THR A 114 14.22 -0.21 2.71
C THR A 114 15.40 -1.01 2.14
N PRO A 115 16.46 -0.36 1.64
CA PRO A 115 16.72 1.10 1.71
C PRO A 115 16.12 1.92 0.55
N THR A 116 15.74 1.29 -0.57
CA THR A 116 15.33 2.02 -1.79
C THR A 116 14.04 2.81 -1.59
N GLU A 117 13.11 2.28 -0.80
CA GLU A 117 11.86 2.98 -0.50
C GLU A 117 12.11 4.31 0.23
N GLY A 118 13.12 4.40 1.10
CA GLY A 118 13.52 5.67 1.72
C GLY A 118 13.92 6.73 0.69
N GLU A 119 14.63 6.35 -0.37
CA GLU A 119 14.94 7.25 -1.48
C GLU A 119 13.70 7.65 -2.28
N ALA A 120 12.78 6.72 -2.52
CA ALA A 120 11.52 7.00 -3.20
C ALA A 120 10.64 7.96 -2.38
N ILE A 121 10.56 7.78 -1.06
CA ILE A 121 9.82 8.63 -0.13
C ILE A 121 10.36 10.06 -0.17
N SER A 122 11.68 10.25 -0.07
CA SER A 122 12.30 11.58 -0.12
C SER A 122 12.06 12.32 -1.45
N LYS A 123 11.73 11.61 -2.51
CA LYS A 123 11.43 12.13 -3.84
C LYS A 123 9.94 12.06 -4.21
N TYR A 124 9.06 11.79 -3.24
CA TYR A 124 7.64 11.55 -3.48
C TYR A 124 7.00 12.61 -4.38
N SER A 125 7.19 13.88 -4.06
CA SER A 125 6.58 14.99 -4.80
C SER A 125 7.19 15.23 -6.18
N SER A 126 8.42 14.80 -6.41
CA SER A 126 9.13 14.93 -7.69
C SER A 126 8.92 13.73 -8.62
N LEU A 127 8.47 12.60 -8.09
CA LEU A 127 8.14 11.40 -8.87
C LEU A 127 6.67 11.47 -9.30
N PHE A 128 6.43 11.57 -10.60
CA PHE A 128 5.06 11.57 -11.12
C PHE A 128 4.49 10.15 -11.10
N ARG A 129 3.68 9.85 -10.08
CA ARG A 129 3.04 8.54 -9.85
C ARG A 129 1.54 8.72 -9.64
N ARG A 130 0.77 7.68 -9.90
CA ARG A 130 -0.63 7.65 -9.52
C ARG A 130 -0.73 7.73 -7.98
N PRO A 131 -1.51 8.67 -7.40
CA PRO A 131 -1.74 8.69 -5.97
C PRO A 131 -2.43 7.39 -5.51
N GLU A 132 -1.91 6.80 -4.44
CA GLU A 132 -2.46 5.60 -3.79
C GLU A 132 -2.59 5.91 -2.29
N GLY A 133 -3.70 5.48 -1.69
CA GLY A 133 -3.93 5.64 -0.25
C GLY A 133 -4.84 6.82 0.12
N CYS A 134 -5.12 6.90 1.41
CA CYS A 134 -5.99 7.91 2.01
C CYS A 134 -5.17 9.04 2.65
N PHE A 135 -5.41 10.27 2.21
CA PHE A 135 -4.69 11.46 2.67
C PHE A 135 -5.61 12.26 3.59
N LEU A 136 -5.27 12.34 4.88
CA LEU A 136 -6.09 13.02 5.88
C LEU A 136 -5.41 14.32 6.32
N ASN A 137 -6.10 15.44 6.11
CA ASN A 137 -5.59 16.79 6.32
C ASN A 137 -5.94 17.29 7.73
N VAL A 138 -4.93 17.71 8.50
CA VAL A 138 -5.11 18.24 9.86
C VAL A 138 -5.94 19.52 9.92
N ASN A 139 -6.05 20.25 8.83
CA ASN A 139 -6.87 21.45 8.74
C ASN A 139 -8.36 21.16 8.44
N GLU A 140 -8.69 19.91 8.07
CA GLU A 140 -10.03 19.49 7.65
C GLU A 140 -10.46 18.18 8.35
N PRO A 141 -10.40 18.11 9.70
CA PRO A 141 -10.73 16.88 10.43
C PRO A 141 -12.19 16.42 10.21
N GLU A 142 -13.08 17.32 9.85
CA GLU A 142 -14.47 17.01 9.52
C GLU A 142 -14.63 16.21 8.22
N LYS A 143 -13.63 16.18 7.35
CA LYS A 143 -13.64 15.41 6.10
C LYS A 143 -13.10 13.97 6.26
N VAL A 144 -12.57 13.60 7.41
CA VAL A 144 -11.98 12.27 7.66
C VAL A 144 -12.96 11.15 7.36
N GLU A 145 -14.21 11.26 7.84
CA GLU A 145 -15.24 10.23 7.60
C GLU A 145 -15.56 10.09 6.10
N GLN A 146 -15.71 11.20 5.39
CA GLN A 146 -15.93 11.20 3.95
C GLN A 146 -14.76 10.59 3.19
N SER A 147 -13.52 10.95 3.56
CA SER A 147 -12.31 10.45 2.89
C SER A 147 -12.16 8.94 3.06
N MET A 148 -12.38 8.43 4.26
CA MET A 148 -12.26 7.00 4.54
C MET A 148 -13.39 6.20 3.90
N SER A 149 -14.62 6.73 3.79
CA SER A 149 -15.76 6.04 3.19
C SER A 149 -15.59 5.70 1.69
N GLN A 150 -14.59 6.26 1.02
CA GLN A 150 -14.28 5.93 -0.37
C GLN A 150 -13.63 4.54 -0.55
N TRP A 151 -13.23 3.89 0.55
CA TRP A 151 -12.42 2.66 0.52
C TRP A 151 -13.23 1.38 0.78
N GLY A 152 -14.54 1.45 0.76
CA GLY A 152 -15.43 0.30 0.93
C GLY A 152 -16.21 0.30 2.22
N GLY A 153 -16.89 -0.83 2.48
CA GLY A 153 -17.74 -1.06 3.63
C GLY A 153 -17.04 -1.72 4.82
N PRO A 154 -17.82 -2.09 5.85
CA PRO A 154 -17.30 -2.60 7.12
C PRO A 154 -16.46 -3.88 7.02
N ASP A 155 -16.72 -4.70 6.01
CA ASP A 155 -16.06 -6.00 5.82
C ASP A 155 -15.01 -5.97 4.70
N ASP A 156 -14.73 -4.79 4.10
CA ASP A 156 -13.81 -4.69 2.97
C ASP A 156 -12.36 -4.45 3.40
N ILE A 157 -12.11 -3.94 4.61
CA ILE A 157 -10.76 -3.61 5.11
C ILE A 157 -10.45 -4.44 6.36
N ASP A 158 -9.34 -5.20 6.30
CA ASP A 158 -8.81 -6.00 7.42
C ASP A 158 -7.64 -5.32 8.12
N LEU A 159 -6.87 -4.51 7.39
CA LEU A 159 -5.64 -3.90 7.90
C LEU A 159 -5.50 -2.46 7.40
N ILE A 160 -5.24 -1.56 8.34
CA ILE A 160 -4.91 -0.17 8.07
C ILE A 160 -3.47 0.07 8.53
N VAL A 161 -2.61 0.59 7.66
CA VAL A 161 -1.30 1.13 8.04
C VAL A 161 -1.36 2.63 7.92
N VAL A 162 -1.06 3.32 9.00
CA VAL A 162 -1.11 4.78 9.08
C VAL A 162 0.23 5.35 9.54
N SER A 163 0.66 6.44 8.89
CA SER A 163 1.84 7.23 9.27
C SER A 163 1.50 8.70 9.33
N ASP A 164 2.19 9.48 10.17
CA ASP A 164 2.19 10.94 10.09
C ASP A 164 3.41 11.50 9.34
N GLY A 165 4.28 10.61 8.87
CA GLY A 165 5.47 10.94 8.09
C GLY A 165 6.54 11.74 8.84
N GLU A 166 6.47 11.82 10.18
CA GLU A 166 7.38 12.66 10.96
C GLU A 166 8.76 12.03 11.12
N GLN A 167 8.84 10.71 11.27
CA GLN A 167 10.10 10.04 11.54
C GLN A 167 10.26 8.78 10.69
N ILE A 168 10.37 9.00 9.39
CA ILE A 168 10.52 7.91 8.43
C ILE A 168 11.93 7.33 8.57
N LEU A 169 12.03 6.09 9.09
CA LEU A 169 13.28 5.33 9.16
C LEU A 169 14.47 6.18 9.63
N GLY A 170 15.58 6.18 8.91
CA GLY A 170 16.75 7.03 9.16
C GLY A 170 16.78 8.37 8.41
N ILE A 171 15.69 8.76 7.71
CA ILE A 171 15.63 9.95 6.86
C ILE A 171 14.81 11.12 7.44
N GLY A 172 14.16 10.92 8.59
CA GLY A 172 13.45 11.97 9.34
C GLY A 172 12.11 12.36 8.72
N ASP A 173 11.76 13.65 8.86
CA ASP A 173 10.47 14.18 8.45
C ASP A 173 10.32 14.22 6.92
N GLN A 174 9.38 13.45 6.42
CA GLN A 174 9.04 13.34 5.00
C GLN A 174 7.63 13.84 4.68
N GLY A 175 6.91 14.35 5.67
CA GLY A 175 5.58 14.90 5.49
C GLY A 175 4.63 13.94 4.78
N VAL A 176 3.92 14.43 3.76
CA VAL A 176 2.95 13.62 2.99
C VAL A 176 3.59 12.43 2.27
N GLY A 177 4.90 12.47 2.00
CA GLY A 177 5.65 11.32 1.44
C GLY A 177 5.61 10.07 2.31
N GLY A 178 5.27 10.19 3.60
CA GLY A 178 5.01 9.08 4.50
C GLY A 178 3.94 8.10 4.03
N ILE A 179 3.09 8.49 3.07
CA ILE A 179 2.14 7.53 2.47
C ILE A 179 2.84 6.33 1.84
N LEU A 180 4.03 6.52 1.24
CA LEU A 180 4.75 5.44 0.60
C LEU A 180 5.23 4.38 1.61
N ILE A 181 5.56 4.77 2.86
CA ILE A 181 5.91 3.76 3.86
C ILE A 181 4.69 2.90 4.26
N SER A 182 3.51 3.50 4.36
CA SER A 182 2.26 2.76 4.60
C SER A 182 1.97 1.77 3.47
N ILE A 183 2.14 2.19 2.21
CA ILE A 183 1.97 1.34 1.02
C ILE A 183 2.99 0.19 1.01
N ALA A 184 4.27 0.50 1.25
CA ALA A 184 5.33 -0.50 1.26
C ALA A 184 5.14 -1.52 2.40
N LYS A 185 4.73 -1.07 3.58
CA LYS A 185 4.42 -1.97 4.70
C LYS A 185 3.26 -2.91 4.36
N LEU A 186 2.20 -2.43 3.73
CA LEU A 186 1.07 -3.26 3.30
C LEU A 186 1.47 -4.27 2.22
N ALA A 187 2.37 -3.90 1.30
CA ALA A 187 2.91 -4.85 0.33
C ALA A 187 3.67 -6.01 1.02
N ILE A 188 4.42 -5.72 2.09
CA ILE A 188 5.08 -6.75 2.90
C ILE A 188 4.07 -7.64 3.61
N TYR A 189 3.00 -7.09 4.16
CA TYR A 189 1.92 -7.88 4.76
C TYR A 189 1.27 -8.82 3.75
N THR A 190 1.07 -8.37 2.52
CA THR A 190 0.57 -9.24 1.44
C THR A 190 1.57 -10.36 1.12
N LEU A 191 2.85 -10.02 0.93
CA LEU A 191 3.89 -10.97 0.53
C LEU A 191 4.24 -11.98 1.62
N CYS A 192 4.30 -11.55 2.89
CA CYS A 192 4.84 -12.37 3.98
C CYS A 192 3.74 -12.94 4.89
N ALA A 193 2.59 -12.29 4.99
CA ALA A 193 1.50 -12.72 5.86
C ALA A 193 0.22 -13.13 5.11
N GLY A 194 0.19 -12.97 3.77
CA GLY A 194 -0.96 -13.38 2.95
C GLY A 194 -2.19 -12.50 3.10
N ILE A 195 -2.03 -11.27 3.60
CA ILE A 195 -3.15 -10.30 3.65
C ILE A 195 -3.52 -9.90 2.23
N HIS A 196 -4.80 -9.99 1.91
CA HIS A 196 -5.28 -9.64 0.57
C HIS A 196 -5.08 -8.15 0.28
N PRO A 197 -4.41 -7.74 -0.83
CA PRO A 197 -4.04 -6.34 -1.06
C PRO A 197 -5.25 -5.40 -1.11
N HIS A 198 -6.38 -5.84 -1.66
CA HIS A 198 -7.62 -5.05 -1.70
C HIS A 198 -8.39 -4.98 -0.38
N ARG A 199 -7.89 -5.63 0.67
CA ARG A 199 -8.43 -5.55 2.03
C ARG A 199 -7.54 -4.75 2.96
N THR A 200 -6.72 -3.89 2.37
CA THR A 200 -5.76 -3.04 3.09
C THR A 200 -5.96 -1.57 2.76
N LEU A 201 -5.70 -0.70 3.72
CA LEU A 201 -5.82 0.75 3.54
C LEU A 201 -4.56 1.47 4.02
N PRO A 202 -3.74 1.99 3.09
CA PRO A 202 -2.65 2.90 3.45
C PRO A 202 -3.20 4.29 3.75
N VAL A 203 -2.74 4.87 4.87
CA VAL A 203 -3.19 6.19 5.33
C VAL A 203 -1.98 7.06 5.66
N VAL A 204 -2.06 8.34 5.33
CA VAL A 204 -1.17 9.37 5.87
C VAL A 204 -1.98 10.47 6.56
N LEU A 205 -1.54 10.84 7.76
CA LEU A 205 -2.04 12.00 8.48
C LEU A 205 -1.15 13.20 8.11
N ASP A 206 -1.58 14.00 7.14
CA ASP A 206 -0.83 15.20 6.76
C ASP A 206 -1.04 16.28 7.81
N THR A 207 -0.07 16.39 8.69
CA THR A 207 -0.03 17.36 9.80
C THR A 207 0.90 18.54 9.54
N GLY A 208 1.39 18.67 8.29
CA GLY A 208 2.47 19.57 7.90
C GLY A 208 3.83 18.87 8.02
N THR A 209 4.89 19.65 7.86
CA THR A 209 6.27 19.16 7.91
C THR A 209 7.20 20.19 8.55
N ASN A 210 8.23 19.73 9.26
CA ASN A 210 9.34 20.57 9.74
C ASN A 210 10.56 20.49 8.83
N ASN A 211 10.45 19.79 7.69
CA ASN A 211 11.48 19.77 6.68
C ASN A 211 11.48 21.11 5.89
N GLU A 212 12.50 21.92 6.12
CA GLU A 212 12.61 23.24 5.51
C GLU A 212 12.68 23.22 3.98
N ASP A 213 13.24 22.16 3.40
CA ASP A 213 13.31 22.03 1.94
C ASP A 213 11.91 21.85 1.36
N PHE A 214 11.07 21.05 1.98
CA PHE A 214 9.66 20.87 1.56
C PHE A 214 8.81 22.14 1.77
N LEU A 215 9.04 22.88 2.85
CA LEU A 215 8.32 24.14 3.08
C LEU A 215 8.60 25.18 2.00
N LYS A 216 9.77 25.12 1.38
CA LYS A 216 10.23 26.06 0.31
C LYS A 216 10.00 25.50 -1.10
N ASP A 217 9.62 24.24 -1.24
CA ASP A 217 9.48 23.58 -2.53
C ASP A 217 8.07 23.76 -3.10
N ASP A 218 7.98 24.41 -4.27
CA ASP A 218 6.71 24.68 -4.94
C ASP A 218 6.04 23.41 -5.49
N ILE A 219 6.78 22.32 -5.68
CA ILE A 219 6.24 21.05 -6.14
C ILE A 219 5.86 20.09 -4.99
N TYR A 220 6.12 20.47 -3.73
CA TYR A 220 5.74 19.64 -2.59
C TYR A 220 4.22 19.44 -2.53
N LEU A 221 3.78 18.21 -2.47
CA LEU A 221 2.36 17.82 -2.56
C LEU A 221 1.60 17.85 -1.22
N GLY A 222 2.29 17.96 -0.10
CA GLY A 222 1.68 18.03 1.23
C GLY A 222 1.39 19.46 1.69
N LEU A 223 0.91 19.59 2.92
CA LEU A 223 0.66 20.88 3.55
C LEU A 223 1.99 21.63 3.78
N ARG A 224 2.18 22.73 3.09
CA ARG A 224 3.34 23.62 3.27
C ARG A 224 3.18 24.50 4.50
N GLN A 225 3.19 23.87 5.66
CA GLN A 225 3.14 24.51 6.97
C GLN A 225 3.95 23.70 7.98
N GLU A 226 4.42 24.36 9.05
CA GLU A 226 5.03 23.67 10.17
C GLU A 226 4.08 22.62 10.76
N ARG A 227 4.65 21.52 11.27
CA ARG A 227 3.87 20.45 11.88
C ARG A 227 2.99 20.96 13.00
N VAL A 228 1.73 20.65 12.89
CA VAL A 228 0.75 20.88 13.94
C VAL A 228 1.02 19.93 15.12
N ARG A 229 0.91 20.46 16.34
CA ARG A 229 1.11 19.73 17.59
C ARG A 229 -0.08 19.96 18.55
N GLY A 230 -0.07 19.24 19.68
CA GLY A 230 -1.04 19.41 20.74
C GLY A 230 -2.47 19.05 20.33
N GLU A 231 -3.45 19.77 20.89
CA GLU A 231 -4.88 19.43 20.75
C GLU A 231 -5.37 19.26 19.31
N LYS A 232 -4.86 20.06 18.40
CA LYS A 232 -5.28 19.96 16.98
C LYS A 232 -4.77 18.67 16.32
N TYR A 233 -3.53 18.27 16.64
CA TYR A 233 -2.96 16.99 16.22
C TYR A 233 -3.74 15.83 16.84
N ASP A 234 -3.96 15.88 18.16
CA ASP A 234 -4.67 14.84 18.91
C ASP A 234 -6.10 14.65 18.41
N LYS A 235 -6.77 15.76 18.06
CA LYS A 235 -8.10 15.72 17.45
C LYS A 235 -8.11 14.98 16.12
N LEU A 236 -7.10 15.19 15.25
CA LEU A 236 -7.02 14.46 13.98
C LEU A 236 -6.84 12.96 14.24
N VAL A 237 -5.88 12.56 15.10
CA VAL A 237 -5.62 11.17 15.43
C VAL A 237 -6.88 10.51 16.03
N ASP A 238 -7.52 11.16 16.98
CA ASP A 238 -8.74 10.64 17.63
C ASP A 238 -9.89 10.50 16.62
N THR A 239 -10.07 11.49 15.74
CA THR A 239 -11.07 11.45 14.68
C THR A 239 -10.79 10.29 13.71
N PHE A 240 -9.55 10.11 13.29
CA PHE A 240 -9.13 8.98 12.44
C PHE A 240 -9.44 7.63 13.11
N VAL A 241 -9.00 7.43 14.36
CA VAL A 241 -9.20 6.16 15.08
C VAL A 241 -10.69 5.86 15.27
N LYS A 242 -11.49 6.84 15.69
CA LYS A 242 -12.95 6.68 15.86
C LYS A 242 -13.64 6.36 14.53
N THR A 243 -13.24 7.03 13.45
CA THR A 243 -13.78 6.78 12.12
C THR A 243 -13.40 5.39 11.62
N ALA A 244 -12.14 4.99 11.77
CA ALA A 244 -11.67 3.66 11.40
C ALA A 244 -12.45 2.56 12.13
N ARG A 245 -12.68 2.71 13.45
CA ARG A 245 -13.48 1.75 14.22
C ARG A 245 -14.95 1.73 13.83
N LYS A 246 -15.51 2.88 13.44
CA LYS A 246 -16.90 2.99 13.00
C LYS A 246 -17.10 2.35 11.63
N GLN A 247 -16.22 2.65 10.66
CA GLN A 247 -16.34 2.21 9.27
C GLN A 247 -15.83 0.79 9.04
N TYR A 248 -14.73 0.41 9.71
CA TYR A 248 -14.05 -0.87 9.57
C TYR A 248 -13.86 -1.54 10.94
N PRO A 249 -14.94 -2.03 11.57
CA PRO A 249 -14.92 -2.49 12.97
C PRO A 249 -13.94 -3.64 13.22
N ASN A 250 -13.65 -4.45 12.21
CA ASN A 250 -12.76 -5.61 12.28
C ASN A 250 -11.32 -5.31 11.85
N ALA A 251 -11.05 -4.13 11.28
CA ALA A 251 -9.72 -3.80 10.79
C ALA A 251 -8.70 -3.64 11.91
N TYR A 252 -7.51 -4.18 11.74
CA TYR A 252 -6.38 -3.95 12.62
C TYR A 252 -5.68 -2.64 12.22
N ILE A 253 -5.25 -1.83 13.19
CA ILE A 253 -4.57 -0.55 12.93
C ILE A 253 -3.10 -0.67 13.30
N HIS A 254 -2.24 -0.45 12.31
CA HIS A 254 -0.80 -0.40 12.46
C HIS A 254 -0.33 1.06 12.35
N PHE A 255 0.23 1.60 13.42
CA PHE A 255 0.90 2.90 13.44
C PHE A 255 2.37 2.73 13.06
N GLU A 256 2.82 3.45 12.03
CA GLU A 256 4.15 3.31 11.43
C GLU A 256 4.85 4.67 11.30
N ASP A 257 6.11 4.74 11.69
CA ASP A 257 6.99 5.90 11.51
C ASP A 257 6.44 7.24 12.04
N PHE A 258 5.73 7.19 13.15
CA PHE A 258 5.35 8.38 13.92
C PHE A 258 6.54 8.96 14.67
N GLY A 259 6.55 10.28 14.88
CA GLY A 259 7.51 10.90 15.79
C GLY A 259 7.50 10.22 17.16
N LEU A 260 8.68 9.87 17.71
CA LEU A 260 8.82 9.05 18.92
C LEU A 260 7.93 9.47 20.10
N PRO A 261 7.78 10.78 20.44
CA PRO A 261 6.89 11.20 21.52
C PRO A 261 5.42 10.86 21.25
N ASN A 262 4.99 10.98 19.99
CA ASN A 262 3.63 10.66 19.57
C ASN A 262 3.41 9.15 19.47
N ALA A 263 4.37 8.41 18.90
CA ALA A 263 4.29 6.96 18.73
C ALA A 263 3.95 6.26 20.06
N ARG A 264 4.71 6.56 21.13
CA ARG A 264 4.49 5.95 22.45
C ARG A 264 3.15 6.38 23.04
N ARG A 265 2.85 7.67 23.02
CA ARG A 265 1.62 8.23 23.61
C ARG A 265 0.36 7.68 22.93
N ILE A 266 0.34 7.60 21.59
CA ILE A 266 -0.77 7.03 20.83
C ILE A 266 -0.93 5.55 21.15
N LEU A 267 0.17 4.80 21.17
CA LEU A 267 0.13 3.39 21.52
C LEU A 267 -0.47 3.15 22.91
N ASP A 268 0.03 3.87 23.93
CA ASP A 268 -0.43 3.73 25.32
C ASP A 268 -1.91 4.12 25.47
N GLU A 269 -2.39 5.09 24.68
CA GLU A 269 -3.79 5.52 24.71
C GLU A 269 -4.74 4.52 24.06
N TYR A 270 -4.38 3.98 22.87
CA TYR A 270 -5.32 3.20 22.07
C TYR A 270 -5.23 1.70 22.24
N THR A 271 -4.07 1.12 22.61
CA THR A 271 -3.93 -0.34 22.83
C THR A 271 -4.96 -0.92 23.81
N PRO A 272 -5.36 -0.25 24.91
CA PRO A 272 -6.40 -0.78 25.78
C PRO A 272 -7.82 -0.74 25.19
N LYS A 273 -8.03 -0.01 24.10
CA LYS A 273 -9.36 0.32 23.57
C LYS A 273 -9.65 -0.37 22.24
N ILE A 274 -8.62 -0.64 21.44
CA ILE A 274 -8.76 -1.15 20.06
C ILE A 274 -7.64 -2.13 19.72
N ALA A 275 -7.85 -2.95 18.68
CA ALA A 275 -6.82 -3.80 18.10
C ALA A 275 -5.86 -2.92 17.27
N CYS A 276 -4.71 -2.58 17.84
CA CYS A 276 -3.67 -1.80 17.19
C CYS A 276 -2.28 -2.14 17.73
N PHE A 277 -1.24 -1.77 16.98
CA PHE A 277 0.14 -1.77 17.44
C PHE A 277 0.96 -0.70 16.74
N ASN A 278 2.17 -0.46 17.25
CA ASN A 278 3.18 0.36 16.61
C ASN A 278 4.45 -0.48 16.43
N ASP A 279 4.89 -0.64 15.16
CA ASP A 279 6.03 -1.49 14.83
C ASP A 279 7.36 -0.90 15.32
N ASP A 280 7.53 0.42 15.26
CA ASP A 280 8.75 1.10 15.71
C ASP A 280 8.99 0.94 17.21
N VAL A 281 7.91 0.88 17.99
CA VAL A 281 7.97 0.71 19.46
C VAL A 281 7.99 -0.77 19.83
N GLN A 282 7.05 -1.56 19.31
CA GLN A 282 6.83 -2.94 19.74
C GLN A 282 7.62 -3.95 18.90
N GLY A 283 7.58 -3.83 17.55
CA GLY A 283 8.29 -4.75 16.65
C GLY A 283 9.79 -4.61 16.81
N THR A 284 10.31 -3.40 16.76
CA THR A 284 11.74 -3.10 17.01
C THR A 284 12.19 -3.53 18.41
N GLY A 285 11.33 -3.32 19.41
CA GLY A 285 11.58 -3.81 20.77
C GLY A 285 11.71 -5.34 20.83
N CYS A 286 10.83 -6.08 20.16
CA CYS A 286 10.88 -7.54 20.11
C CYS A 286 12.15 -8.05 19.41
N VAL A 287 12.51 -7.46 18.27
CA VAL A 287 13.74 -7.84 17.54
C VAL A 287 15.00 -7.55 18.34
N THR A 288 15.01 -6.45 19.09
CA THR A 288 16.16 -6.08 19.93
C THR A 288 16.34 -7.03 21.13
N LEU A 289 15.25 -7.63 21.62
CA LEU A 289 15.28 -8.58 22.74
C LEU A 289 15.60 -10.02 22.30
N ALA A 290 15.37 -10.37 21.04
CA ALA A 290 15.62 -11.71 20.49
C ALA A 290 17.09 -11.93 20.15
#